data_cce573e21397441f0cf9a0b1861d0610
#
_entry.id   cce573e21397441f0cf9a0b1861d0610
#
_cell.length_a   1.000
_cell.length_b   1.000
_cell.length_c   1.000
_cell.angle_alpha   90.00
_cell.angle_beta   90.00
_cell.angle_gamma   90.00
#
_symmetry.space_group_name_H-M   'P 1'
#
loop_
_entity.id
_entity.type
_entity.pdbx_description
1 polymer ?
#
loop_
_entity_poly.entity_id
_entity_poly.type
_entity_poly.pdbx_seq_one_letter_code
_entity_poly.pdbx_strand_id
1 'polypeptide(L)'
;MTSPGAPTEPHCGVCGAACPPPFRAPAPEIAPDLDLRPGEPTRSTLPDWIATCRRCGAAAPDLTVLPPEALAVVEADAYRALSGAHPEFALPFLRWAMILRGTGDRAGAAEAMLQAAWSADDAADSINAARWRAEAAFLWGEPADVETALRRIDVLRRAGEFDAATAAADRLAGRALDQTSASVLAFQRARIATRDIGRHLISSAVPPPAHRPHVAARQRDRRDVLGRLFRNPRRE
;
A
#
# COMPACT_ATOMS: atom_id res chain seq x y z
N MET A 1 -24.25 -24.14 30.58
CA MET A 1 -24.24 -23.16 29.49
C MET A 1 -23.45 -21.96 30.02
N THR A 2 -22.14 -21.89 29.74
CA THR A 2 -21.29 -20.75 30.11
C THR A 2 -21.57 -19.64 29.14
N SER A 3 -22.05 -18.46 29.64
CA SER A 3 -22.19 -17.25 28.88
C SER A 3 -20.84 -16.89 28.25
N PRO A 4 -20.79 -16.48 26.96
CA PRO A 4 -19.57 -15.93 26.39
C PRO A 4 -19.18 -14.70 27.22
N GLY A 5 -17.93 -14.75 27.77
CA GLY A 5 -17.39 -13.65 28.57
C GLY A 5 -17.48 -12.34 27.80
N ALA A 6 -17.77 -11.23 28.50
CA ALA A 6 -17.73 -9.89 27.90
C ALA A 6 -16.38 -9.68 27.20
N PRO A 7 -16.34 -9.04 26.00
CA PRO A 7 -15.10 -8.75 25.31
C PRO A 7 -14.19 -7.98 26.26
N THR A 8 -13.00 -8.49 26.51
CA THR A 8 -11.98 -7.83 27.33
C THR A 8 -11.58 -6.53 26.63
N GLU A 9 -11.62 -5.41 27.35
CA GLU A 9 -11.20 -4.10 26.84
C GLU A 9 -9.72 -4.18 26.41
N PRO A 10 -9.36 -3.72 25.18
CA PRO A 10 -7.98 -3.78 24.71
C PRO A 10 -7.08 -2.81 25.49
N HIS A 11 -5.85 -3.24 25.77
CA HIS A 11 -4.87 -2.46 26.53
C HIS A 11 -3.58 -2.28 25.73
N CYS A 12 -2.98 -1.10 25.83
CA CYS A 12 -1.72 -0.77 25.17
C CYS A 12 -0.57 -1.65 25.70
N GLY A 13 0.13 -2.37 24.81
CA GLY A 13 1.23 -3.26 25.14
C GLY A 13 2.42 -2.55 25.79
N VAL A 14 2.56 -1.22 25.60
CA VAL A 14 3.64 -0.42 26.19
C VAL A 14 3.34 0.01 27.64
N CYS A 15 2.14 0.53 27.91
CA CYS A 15 1.84 1.16 29.22
C CYS A 15 0.64 0.56 29.95
N GLY A 16 -0.04 -0.43 29.40
CA GLY A 16 -1.19 -1.10 30.00
C GLY A 16 -2.46 -0.23 30.11
N ALA A 17 -2.50 0.97 29.53
CA ALA A 17 -3.72 1.79 29.52
C ALA A 17 -4.73 1.24 28.51
N ALA A 18 -6.03 1.42 28.79
CA ALA A 18 -7.09 1.12 27.84
C ALA A 18 -6.84 1.85 26.51
N CYS A 19 -7.06 1.16 25.40
CA CYS A 19 -6.84 1.71 24.05
C CYS A 19 -7.98 1.29 23.09
N PRO A 20 -8.15 2.00 21.97
CA PRO A 20 -9.14 1.59 20.97
C PRO A 20 -8.76 0.25 20.33
N PRO A 21 -9.74 -0.53 19.87
CA PRO A 21 -9.46 -1.70 19.05
C PRO A 21 -8.80 -1.29 17.72
N PRO A 22 -8.05 -2.20 17.07
CA PRO A 22 -7.44 -1.91 15.79
C PRO A 22 -8.50 -1.56 14.73
N PHE A 23 -8.22 -0.53 13.93
CA PHE A 23 -9.07 -0.15 12.82
C PHE A 23 -9.10 -1.23 11.74
N ARG A 24 -10.28 -1.44 11.15
CA ARG A 24 -10.45 -2.36 10.02
C ARG A 24 -10.90 -1.58 8.81
N ALA A 25 -9.97 -1.39 7.87
CA ALA A 25 -10.28 -0.74 6.61
C ALA A 25 -11.26 -1.58 5.77
N PRO A 26 -12.19 -0.95 5.03
CA PRO A 26 -12.99 -1.62 4.02
C PRO A 26 -12.08 -2.13 2.88
N ALA A 27 -12.52 -3.16 2.15
CA ALA A 27 -11.79 -3.64 0.99
C ALA A 27 -11.78 -2.58 -0.13
N PRO A 28 -10.67 -2.39 -0.84
CA PRO A 28 -10.61 -1.45 -1.97
C PRO A 28 -11.39 -2.00 -3.16
N GLU A 29 -12.14 -1.12 -3.84
CA GLU A 29 -12.91 -1.41 -5.06
C GLU A 29 -12.19 -0.91 -6.32
N ILE A 30 -11.23 -0.01 -6.16
CA ILE A 30 -10.44 0.59 -7.23
C ILE A 30 -9.01 0.07 -7.15
N ALA A 31 -8.39 -0.14 -8.32
CA ALA A 31 -7.01 -0.58 -8.41
C ALA A 31 -6.06 0.35 -7.63
N PRO A 32 -5.01 -0.19 -6.98
CA PRO A 32 -4.04 0.60 -6.25
C PRO A 32 -3.15 1.43 -7.18
N ASP A 33 -2.45 2.38 -6.59
CA ASP A 33 -1.37 3.11 -7.24
C ASP A 33 -0.14 2.21 -7.46
N LEU A 34 0.84 2.66 -8.23
CA LEU A 34 2.09 1.91 -8.46
C LEU A 34 2.94 1.73 -7.19
N ASP A 35 2.79 2.61 -6.19
CA ASP A 35 3.39 2.47 -4.86
C ASP A 35 2.56 1.60 -3.90
N LEU A 36 1.51 0.93 -4.44
CA LEU A 36 0.53 0.09 -3.75
C LEU A 36 -0.36 0.85 -2.74
N ARG A 37 -0.44 2.17 -2.80
CA ARG A 37 -1.49 2.87 -2.06
C ARG A 37 -2.85 2.35 -2.55
N PRO A 38 -3.71 1.82 -1.66
CA PRO A 38 -5.00 1.27 -2.07
C PRO A 38 -5.91 2.34 -2.68
N GLY A 39 -6.83 1.88 -3.54
CA GLY A 39 -7.92 2.70 -4.05
C GLY A 39 -9.04 2.91 -3.03
N GLU A 40 -10.10 3.62 -3.47
CA GLU A 40 -11.29 3.82 -2.64
C GLU A 40 -12.08 2.51 -2.47
N PRO A 41 -12.83 2.37 -1.36
CA PRO A 41 -12.99 3.30 -0.24
C PRO A 41 -11.83 3.23 0.80
N THR A 42 -10.92 2.29 0.68
CA THR A 42 -9.81 2.08 1.64
C THR A 42 -8.92 3.33 1.75
N ARG A 43 -8.66 4.01 0.63
CA ARG A 43 -7.78 5.17 0.54
C ARG A 43 -8.18 6.29 1.50
N SER A 44 -9.46 6.64 1.55
CA SER A 44 -9.99 7.72 2.39
C SER A 44 -9.91 7.42 3.89
N THR A 45 -9.69 6.17 4.28
CA THR A 45 -9.57 5.77 5.69
C THR A 45 -8.16 5.88 6.25
N LEU A 46 -7.19 6.36 5.47
CA LEU A 46 -5.78 6.46 5.87
C LEU A 46 -5.59 7.10 7.25
N PRO A 47 -6.29 8.18 7.65
CA PRO A 47 -6.14 8.80 8.96
C PRO A 47 -6.42 7.88 10.16
N ASP A 48 -7.20 6.82 9.95
CA ASP A 48 -7.64 5.89 10.99
C ASP A 48 -6.72 4.67 11.14
N TRP A 49 -5.72 4.51 10.23
CA TRP A 49 -4.91 3.29 10.19
C TRP A 49 -3.96 3.13 11.38
N ILE A 50 -3.55 4.25 11.98
CA ILE A 50 -2.61 4.25 13.12
C ILE A 50 -3.29 4.89 14.33
N ALA A 51 -3.53 4.08 15.36
CA ALA A 51 -4.02 4.56 16.65
C ALA A 51 -2.86 5.11 17.48
N THR A 52 -3.15 6.15 18.30
CA THR A 52 -2.19 6.69 19.25
C THR A 52 -2.68 6.49 20.68
N CYS A 53 -1.87 5.90 21.55
CA CYS A 53 -2.19 5.73 22.95
C CYS A 53 -2.24 7.09 23.66
N ARG A 54 -3.37 7.40 24.28
CA ARG A 54 -3.58 8.69 24.97
C ARG A 54 -2.68 8.88 26.21
N ARG A 55 -2.19 7.77 26.82
CA ARG A 55 -1.36 7.84 28.03
C ARG A 55 0.13 7.98 27.70
N CYS A 56 0.69 7.12 26.85
CA CYS A 56 2.13 7.10 26.58
C CYS A 56 2.52 7.69 25.22
N GLY A 57 1.55 7.97 24.33
CA GLY A 57 1.82 8.49 22.99
C GLY A 57 2.33 7.45 21.97
N ALA A 58 2.45 6.17 22.34
CA ALA A 58 2.80 5.11 21.40
C ALA A 58 1.80 5.06 20.26
N ALA A 59 2.27 4.83 19.03
CA ALA A 59 1.45 4.79 17.84
C ALA A 59 1.66 3.46 17.10
N ALA A 60 0.56 2.78 16.70
CA ALA A 60 0.58 1.52 15.96
C ALA A 60 -0.79 1.26 15.32
N PRO A 61 -0.89 0.39 14.28
CA PRO A 61 -2.16 -0.11 13.78
C PRO A 61 -2.95 -0.88 14.84
N ASP A 62 -2.25 -1.60 15.69
CA ASP A 62 -2.77 -2.30 16.87
C ASP A 62 -1.85 -2.02 18.07
N LEU A 63 -2.35 -1.24 19.02
CA LEU A 63 -1.59 -0.88 20.22
C LEU A 63 -1.38 -2.06 21.17
N THR A 64 -2.20 -3.11 21.07
CA THR A 64 -2.15 -4.26 22.00
C THR A 64 -0.95 -5.17 21.77
N VAL A 65 -0.43 -5.19 20.54
CA VAL A 65 0.68 -6.09 20.14
C VAL A 65 2.05 -5.40 20.18
N LEU A 66 2.11 -4.14 20.66
CA LEU A 66 3.38 -3.45 20.80
C LEU A 66 4.29 -4.16 21.82
N PRO A 67 5.55 -4.45 21.43
CA PRO A 67 6.49 -5.13 22.31
C PRO A 67 6.98 -4.19 23.42
N PRO A 68 7.37 -4.73 24.60
CA PRO A 68 7.86 -3.92 25.71
C PRO A 68 9.03 -2.99 25.38
N GLU A 69 9.88 -3.39 24.43
CA GLU A 69 11.04 -2.62 23.94
C GLU A 69 10.63 -1.28 23.30
N ALA A 70 9.39 -1.18 22.81
CA ALA A 70 8.84 0.07 22.31
C ALA A 70 8.79 1.19 23.35
N LEU A 71 8.79 0.85 24.67
CA LEU A 71 8.80 1.83 25.75
C LEU A 71 10.03 2.77 25.65
N ALA A 72 11.22 2.21 25.48
CA ALA A 72 12.44 2.99 25.35
C ALA A 72 12.42 3.97 24.17
N VAL A 73 11.78 3.56 23.06
CA VAL A 73 11.60 4.44 21.88
C VAL A 73 10.64 5.59 22.21
N VAL A 74 9.50 5.28 22.82
CA VAL A 74 8.44 6.26 23.13
C VAL A 74 8.91 7.28 24.16
N GLU A 75 9.79 6.89 25.09
CA GLU A 75 10.36 7.76 26.10
C GLU A 75 11.52 8.62 25.60
N ALA A 76 12.09 8.32 24.44
CA ALA A 76 13.20 9.08 23.88
C ALA A 76 12.78 10.52 23.50
N ASP A 77 13.68 11.48 23.74
CA ASP A 77 13.44 12.90 23.39
C ASP A 77 13.18 13.10 21.91
N ALA A 78 13.86 12.33 21.05
CA ALA A 78 13.65 12.36 19.60
C ALA A 78 12.21 11.98 19.20
N TYR A 79 11.57 11.01 19.90
CA TYR A 79 10.18 10.63 19.66
C TYR A 79 9.21 11.75 20.09
N ARG A 80 9.47 12.35 21.24
CA ARG A 80 8.65 13.47 21.76
C ARG A 80 8.75 14.71 20.88
N ALA A 81 9.95 14.97 20.34
CA ALA A 81 10.22 16.11 19.46
C ALA A 81 9.46 16.04 18.11
N LEU A 82 8.99 14.88 17.69
CA LEU A 82 8.20 14.75 16.44
C LEU A 82 6.99 15.69 16.43
N SER A 83 6.30 15.87 17.56
CA SER A 83 5.09 16.72 17.64
C SER A 83 5.33 18.20 17.34
N GLY A 84 6.54 18.71 17.57
CA GLY A 84 6.89 20.11 17.25
C GLY A 84 7.57 20.28 15.89
N ALA A 85 8.01 19.18 15.29
CA ALA A 85 8.83 19.20 14.07
C ALA A 85 8.04 18.83 12.81
N HIS A 86 6.85 18.21 12.96
CA HIS A 86 6.08 17.67 11.83
C HIS A 86 4.59 18.00 11.93
N PRO A 87 3.87 18.06 10.77
CA PRO A 87 2.43 18.27 10.72
C PRO A 87 1.66 17.15 11.45
N GLU A 88 0.54 17.51 12.11
CA GLU A 88 -0.26 16.57 12.89
C GLU A 88 -0.79 15.39 12.09
N PHE A 89 -1.17 15.60 10.83
CA PHE A 89 -1.67 14.53 9.95
C PHE A 89 -0.67 13.40 9.72
N ALA A 90 0.63 13.67 9.81
CA ALA A 90 1.69 12.69 9.59
C ALA A 90 2.21 12.06 10.90
N LEU A 91 1.98 12.68 12.05
CA LEU A 91 2.55 12.24 13.33
C LEU A 91 2.29 10.76 13.66
N PRO A 92 1.09 10.20 13.48
CA PRO A 92 0.86 8.78 13.78
C PRO A 92 1.80 7.86 13.00
N PHE A 93 1.98 8.13 11.71
CA PHE A 93 2.83 7.32 10.82
C PHE A 93 4.31 7.48 11.14
N LEU A 94 4.79 8.70 11.39
CA LEU A 94 6.17 8.98 11.76
C LEU A 94 6.54 8.35 13.11
N ARG A 95 5.63 8.42 14.07
CA ARG A 95 5.78 7.75 15.38
C ARG A 95 5.85 6.24 15.23
N TRP A 96 4.97 5.67 14.40
CA TRP A 96 4.98 4.24 14.11
C TRP A 96 6.29 3.82 13.43
N ALA A 97 6.73 4.57 12.42
CA ALA A 97 8.02 4.32 11.77
C ALA A 97 9.19 4.33 12.75
N MET A 98 9.18 5.26 13.73
CA MET A 98 10.23 5.35 14.74
C MET A 98 10.22 4.17 15.70
N ILE A 99 9.04 3.68 16.11
CA ILE A 99 8.91 2.47 16.92
C ILE A 99 9.46 1.26 16.17
N LEU A 100 9.04 1.06 14.92
CA LEU A 100 9.50 -0.05 14.09
C LEU A 100 11.02 -0.04 13.88
N ARG A 101 11.62 1.12 13.63
CA ARG A 101 13.08 1.26 13.55
C ARG A 101 13.77 0.89 14.86
N GLY A 102 13.24 1.36 15.98
CA GLY A 102 13.80 1.11 17.32
C GLY A 102 13.67 -0.34 17.78
N THR A 103 12.68 -1.07 17.26
CA THR A 103 12.47 -2.51 17.53
C THR A 103 13.04 -3.42 16.43
N GLY A 104 13.75 -2.85 15.45
CA GLY A 104 14.49 -3.61 14.41
C GLY A 104 13.70 -3.93 13.15
N ASP A 105 12.42 -3.57 13.04
CA ASP A 105 11.62 -3.75 11.82
C ASP A 105 11.85 -2.59 10.83
N ARG A 106 12.93 -2.70 10.07
CA ARG A 106 13.28 -1.68 9.07
C ARG A 106 12.32 -1.65 7.88
N ALA A 107 11.78 -2.80 7.48
CA ALA A 107 10.86 -2.89 6.35
C ALA A 107 9.49 -2.28 6.70
N GLY A 108 8.97 -2.61 7.88
CA GLY A 108 7.75 -1.99 8.41
C GLY A 108 7.91 -0.47 8.60
N ALA A 109 9.08 -0.01 9.04
CA ALA A 109 9.37 1.42 9.15
C ALA A 109 9.32 2.13 7.79
N ALA A 110 9.79 1.49 6.71
CA ALA A 110 9.68 2.03 5.36
C ALA A 110 8.21 2.15 4.90
N GLU A 111 7.37 1.15 5.21
CA GLU A 111 5.92 1.21 4.93
C GLU A 111 5.26 2.37 5.68
N ALA A 112 5.57 2.54 6.97
CA ALA A 112 5.02 3.64 7.78
C ALA A 112 5.47 5.02 7.24
N MET A 113 6.72 5.17 6.79
CA MET A 113 7.20 6.38 6.13
C MET A 113 6.47 6.64 4.81
N LEU A 114 6.18 5.60 4.03
CA LEU A 114 5.40 5.74 2.79
C LEU A 114 3.96 6.16 3.09
N GLN A 115 3.34 5.65 4.15
CA GLN A 115 2.02 6.07 4.62
C GLN A 115 2.02 7.55 5.06
N ALA A 116 3.08 8.01 5.74
CA ALA A 116 3.27 9.43 6.01
C ALA A 116 3.33 10.26 4.72
N ALA A 117 4.01 9.77 3.68
CA ALA A 117 4.05 10.44 2.39
C ALA A 117 2.67 10.49 1.70
N TRP A 118 1.85 9.45 1.86
CA TRP A 118 0.46 9.45 1.36
C TRP A 118 -0.42 10.47 2.09
N SER A 119 -0.24 10.62 3.41
CA SER A 119 -0.97 11.64 4.17
C SER A 119 -0.56 13.06 3.76
N ALA A 120 0.72 13.26 3.39
CA ALA A 120 1.20 14.53 2.84
C ALA A 120 0.62 14.81 1.45
N ASP A 121 0.47 13.80 0.58
CA ASP A 121 -0.22 13.96 -0.71
C ASP A 121 -1.67 14.46 -0.50
N ASP A 122 -2.39 13.87 0.47
CA ASP A 122 -3.77 14.27 0.77
C ASP A 122 -3.87 15.70 1.33
N ALA A 123 -2.84 16.14 2.03
CA ALA A 123 -2.70 17.51 2.54
C ALA A 123 -2.09 18.49 1.51
N ALA A 124 -1.81 18.05 0.28
CA ALA A 124 -1.12 18.81 -0.75
C ALA A 124 0.28 19.33 -0.33
N ASP A 125 0.93 18.64 0.62
CA ASP A 125 2.28 18.95 1.09
C ASP A 125 3.32 18.15 0.28
N SER A 126 3.63 18.66 -0.90
CA SER A 126 4.53 18.00 -1.85
C SER A 126 5.97 17.85 -1.32
N ILE A 127 6.41 18.78 -0.45
CA ILE A 127 7.78 18.78 0.10
C ILE A 127 7.94 17.60 1.05
N ASN A 128 7.05 17.44 2.02
CA ASN A 128 7.09 16.32 2.94
C ASN A 128 6.76 14.99 2.24
N ALA A 129 5.84 14.98 1.26
CA ALA A 129 5.54 13.81 0.46
C ALA A 129 6.80 13.25 -0.25
N ALA A 130 7.58 14.12 -0.89
CA ALA A 130 8.84 13.74 -1.55
C ALA A 130 9.89 13.27 -0.54
N ARG A 131 10.08 14.04 0.56
CA ARG A 131 11.04 13.71 1.63
C ARG A 131 10.78 12.34 2.25
N TRP A 132 9.55 12.04 2.63
CA TRP A 132 9.22 10.78 3.29
C TRP A 132 9.23 9.59 2.32
N ARG A 133 8.98 9.81 1.03
CA ARG A 133 9.23 8.79 -0.01
C ARG A 133 10.71 8.45 -0.14
N ALA A 134 11.58 9.46 -0.16
CA ALA A 134 13.02 9.24 -0.20
C ALA A 134 13.51 8.44 1.02
N GLU A 135 13.01 8.77 2.22
CA GLU A 135 13.29 8.03 3.46
C GLU A 135 12.79 6.58 3.38
N ALA A 136 11.55 6.35 2.90
CA ALA A 136 11.01 5.00 2.72
C ALA A 136 11.88 4.16 1.76
N ALA A 137 12.27 4.73 0.62
CA ALA A 137 13.14 4.09 -0.35
C ALA A 137 14.54 3.76 0.23
N PHE A 138 15.06 4.64 1.09
CA PHE A 138 16.33 4.41 1.81
C PHE A 138 16.20 3.28 2.83
N LEU A 139 15.09 3.23 3.58
CA LEU A 139 14.85 2.17 4.56
C LEU A 139 14.68 0.79 3.93
N TRP A 140 14.02 0.68 2.79
CA TRP A 140 13.95 -0.60 2.05
C TRP A 140 15.33 -1.07 1.55
N GLY A 141 16.25 -0.15 1.28
CA GLY A 141 17.53 -0.49 0.70
C GLY A 141 17.39 -1.09 -0.70
N GLU A 142 18.09 -2.21 -0.96
CA GLU A 142 17.97 -2.95 -2.22
C GLU A 142 17.06 -4.18 -2.02
N PRO A 143 15.81 -4.16 -2.54
CA PRO A 143 14.85 -5.24 -2.29
C PRO A 143 15.23 -6.55 -2.98
N ALA A 144 15.06 -7.67 -2.28
CA ALA A 144 15.31 -9.00 -2.85
C ALA A 144 14.18 -9.43 -3.79
N ASP A 145 12.93 -9.07 -3.50
CA ASP A 145 11.77 -9.42 -4.33
C ASP A 145 11.46 -8.37 -5.39
N VAL A 146 10.78 -8.81 -6.46
CA VAL A 146 10.46 -7.97 -7.62
C VAL A 146 9.39 -6.93 -7.29
N GLU A 147 8.41 -7.29 -6.48
CA GLU A 147 7.29 -6.41 -6.14
C GLU A 147 7.76 -5.18 -5.35
N THR A 148 8.52 -5.40 -4.28
CA THR A 148 9.10 -4.30 -3.49
C THR A 148 10.08 -3.47 -4.33
N ALA A 149 10.84 -4.10 -5.25
CA ALA A 149 11.72 -3.38 -6.17
C ALA A 149 10.93 -2.45 -7.11
N LEU A 150 9.83 -2.91 -7.69
CA LEU A 150 8.95 -2.10 -8.53
C LEU A 150 8.31 -0.94 -7.74
N ARG A 151 7.84 -1.20 -6.52
CA ARG A 151 7.33 -0.16 -5.62
C ARG A 151 8.38 0.89 -5.32
N ARG A 152 9.59 0.45 -4.97
CA ARG A 152 10.70 1.36 -4.67
C ARG A 152 11.05 2.27 -5.84
N ILE A 153 11.01 1.76 -7.08
CA ILE A 153 11.23 2.57 -8.28
C ILE A 153 10.17 3.67 -8.38
N ASP A 154 8.89 3.36 -8.17
CA ASP A 154 7.83 4.38 -8.18
C ASP A 154 7.99 5.39 -7.06
N VAL A 155 8.32 4.95 -5.85
CA VAL A 155 8.55 5.81 -4.69
C VAL A 155 9.70 6.78 -4.94
N LEU A 156 10.83 6.31 -5.50
CA LEU A 156 11.96 7.18 -5.89
C LEU A 156 11.55 8.18 -6.98
N ARG A 157 10.84 7.73 -8.01
CA ARG A 157 10.34 8.60 -9.09
C ARG A 157 9.45 9.72 -8.53
N ARG A 158 8.49 9.37 -7.65
CA ARG A 158 7.59 10.35 -7.02
C ARG A 158 8.28 11.24 -5.99
N ALA A 159 9.42 10.82 -5.45
CA ALA A 159 10.29 11.67 -4.64
C ALA A 159 11.12 12.67 -5.48
N GLY A 160 11.11 12.53 -6.82
CA GLY A 160 11.97 13.31 -7.71
C GLY A 160 13.41 12.79 -7.82
N GLU A 161 13.71 11.66 -7.19
CA GLU A 161 15.02 10.99 -7.17
C GLU A 161 15.25 10.18 -8.46
N PHE A 162 15.23 10.87 -9.63
CA PHE A 162 15.19 10.21 -10.94
C PHE A 162 16.44 9.39 -11.24
N ASP A 163 17.61 9.82 -10.82
CA ASP A 163 18.86 9.07 -11.04
C ASP A 163 18.86 7.77 -10.24
N ALA A 164 18.41 7.82 -8.99
CA ALA A 164 18.26 6.64 -8.15
C ALA A 164 17.17 5.70 -8.68
N ALA A 165 16.05 6.25 -9.18
CA ALA A 165 14.98 5.49 -9.82
C ALA A 165 15.46 4.79 -11.09
N THR A 166 16.25 5.47 -11.95
CA THR A 166 16.87 4.90 -13.14
C THR A 166 17.80 3.75 -12.78
N ALA A 167 18.71 3.97 -11.84
CA ALA A 167 19.64 2.94 -11.40
C ALA A 167 18.94 1.70 -10.81
N ALA A 168 17.85 1.90 -10.05
CA ALA A 168 17.03 0.81 -9.53
C ALA A 168 16.29 0.05 -10.65
N ALA A 169 15.75 0.76 -11.65
CA ALA A 169 15.08 0.18 -12.81
C ALA A 169 16.07 -0.63 -13.69
N ASP A 170 17.30 -0.18 -13.84
CA ASP A 170 18.32 -0.90 -14.61
C ASP A 170 18.77 -2.19 -13.91
N ARG A 171 18.93 -2.15 -12.59
CA ARG A 171 19.21 -3.37 -11.81
C ARG A 171 18.07 -4.39 -11.90
N LEU A 172 16.84 -3.93 -11.80
CA LEU A 172 15.67 -4.81 -11.89
C LEU A 172 15.51 -5.40 -13.30
N ALA A 173 15.82 -4.64 -14.36
CA ALA A 173 15.78 -5.15 -15.74
C ALA A 173 16.77 -6.29 -16.02
N GLY A 174 17.84 -6.42 -15.23
CA GLY A 174 18.77 -7.55 -15.28
C GLY A 174 18.26 -8.85 -14.65
N ARG A 175 17.06 -8.83 -14.05
CA ARG A 175 16.43 -10.00 -13.40
C ARG A 175 15.40 -10.66 -14.31
N ALA A 176 15.10 -11.94 -14.05
CA ALA A 176 13.98 -12.61 -14.70
C ALA A 176 12.65 -12.01 -14.18
N LEU A 177 11.85 -11.45 -15.08
CA LEU A 177 10.56 -10.83 -14.78
C LEU A 177 9.44 -11.58 -15.53
N ASP A 178 8.30 -11.72 -14.87
CA ASP A 178 7.08 -12.09 -15.58
C ASP A 178 6.56 -10.94 -16.47
N GLN A 179 5.59 -11.22 -17.32
CA GLN A 179 5.05 -10.26 -18.27
C GLN A 179 4.44 -9.02 -17.59
N THR A 180 3.78 -9.19 -16.44
CA THR A 180 3.15 -8.10 -15.67
C THR A 180 4.22 -7.19 -15.10
N SER A 181 5.21 -7.75 -14.41
CA SER A 181 6.34 -7.02 -13.83
C SER A 181 7.15 -6.28 -14.91
N ALA A 182 7.38 -6.90 -16.05
CA ALA A 182 8.07 -6.27 -17.18
C ALA A 182 7.27 -5.08 -17.75
N SER A 183 5.95 -5.19 -17.84
CA SER A 183 5.07 -4.09 -18.30
C SER A 183 5.09 -2.93 -17.32
N VAL A 184 5.00 -3.19 -16.02
CA VAL A 184 5.09 -2.16 -14.97
C VAL A 184 6.45 -1.46 -15.02
N LEU A 185 7.54 -2.22 -15.13
CA LEU A 185 8.88 -1.64 -15.23
C LEU A 185 9.03 -0.75 -16.47
N ALA A 186 8.55 -1.20 -17.64
CA ALA A 186 8.60 -0.41 -18.88
C ALA A 186 7.80 0.90 -18.74
N PHE A 187 6.61 0.84 -18.14
CA PHE A 187 5.80 2.02 -17.87
C PHE A 187 6.54 3.01 -16.95
N GLN A 188 7.11 2.53 -15.84
CA GLN A 188 7.85 3.39 -14.89
C GLN A 188 9.07 4.03 -15.55
N ARG A 189 9.84 3.30 -16.38
CA ARG A 189 10.96 3.86 -17.13
C ARG A 189 10.54 5.00 -18.05
N ALA A 190 9.41 4.88 -18.73
CA ALA A 190 8.87 5.97 -19.55
C ALA A 190 8.52 7.21 -18.71
N ARG A 191 7.97 7.03 -17.49
CA ARG A 191 7.67 8.15 -16.57
C ARG A 191 8.95 8.79 -16.00
N ILE A 192 9.96 7.99 -15.68
CA ILE A 192 11.28 8.48 -15.22
C ILE A 192 11.93 9.34 -16.33
N ALA A 193 11.93 8.87 -17.57
CA ALA A 193 12.52 9.57 -18.69
C ALA A 193 11.89 10.96 -18.93
N THR A 194 10.60 11.11 -18.64
CA THR A 194 9.90 12.39 -18.73
C THR A 194 9.89 13.19 -17.42
N ARG A 195 10.62 12.73 -16.39
CA ARG A 195 10.66 13.33 -15.03
C ARG A 195 9.27 13.54 -14.42
N ASP A 196 8.36 12.61 -14.69
CA ASP A 196 6.98 12.66 -14.22
C ASP A 196 6.91 12.14 -12.77
N ILE A 197 6.57 13.02 -11.81
CA ILE A 197 6.34 12.69 -10.39
C ILE A 197 4.88 12.36 -10.08
N GLY A 198 4.01 12.38 -11.09
CA GLY A 198 2.57 12.18 -10.94
C GLY A 198 2.20 10.80 -10.43
N ARG A 199 1.02 10.70 -9.84
CA ARG A 199 0.40 9.46 -9.40
C ARG A 199 -0.12 8.66 -10.60
N HIS A 200 0.16 7.36 -10.63
CA HIS A 200 -0.37 6.44 -11.64
C HIS A 200 -0.92 5.17 -10.99
N LEU A 201 -2.03 4.68 -11.52
CA LEU A 201 -2.60 3.38 -11.11
C LEU A 201 -1.81 2.23 -11.74
N ILE A 202 -1.78 1.08 -11.07
CA ILE A 202 -1.23 -0.16 -11.65
C ILE A 202 -1.93 -0.51 -12.97
N SER A 203 -3.24 -0.30 -13.06
CA SER A 203 -4.02 -0.53 -14.29
C SER A 203 -3.58 0.31 -15.49
N SER A 204 -2.86 1.40 -15.28
CA SER A 204 -2.26 2.20 -16.37
C SER A 204 -1.06 1.50 -17.01
N ALA A 205 -0.36 0.66 -16.25
CA ALA A 205 0.79 -0.11 -16.73
C ALA A 205 0.39 -1.52 -17.24
N VAL A 206 -0.67 -2.07 -16.66
CA VAL A 206 -1.19 -3.41 -16.99
C VAL A 206 -2.68 -3.27 -17.32
N PRO A 207 -3.01 -2.92 -18.56
CA PRO A 207 -4.41 -2.83 -18.96
C PRO A 207 -5.10 -4.19 -18.80
N PRO A 208 -6.37 -4.21 -18.39
CA PRO A 208 -7.11 -5.46 -18.25
C PRO A 208 -7.09 -6.22 -19.59
N PRO A 209 -7.05 -7.58 -19.56
CA PRO A 209 -7.13 -8.38 -20.77
C PRO A 209 -8.38 -7.96 -21.54
N ALA A 210 -8.23 -7.73 -22.85
CA ALA A 210 -9.32 -7.30 -23.70
C ALA A 210 -10.49 -8.28 -23.52
N HIS A 211 -11.62 -7.80 -23.00
CA HIS A 211 -12.84 -8.59 -22.92
C HIS A 211 -13.21 -9.01 -24.33
N ARG A 212 -13.05 -10.30 -24.67
CA ARG A 212 -13.67 -10.85 -25.86
C ARG A 212 -15.18 -10.72 -25.66
N PRO A 213 -15.91 -9.95 -26.48
CA PRO A 213 -17.33 -9.80 -26.29
C PRO A 213 -17.98 -11.18 -26.38
N HIS A 214 -18.82 -11.53 -25.40
CA HIS A 214 -19.57 -12.80 -25.34
C HIS A 214 -20.55 -13.04 -26.50
N VAL A 215 -20.50 -12.19 -27.53
CA VAL A 215 -21.41 -12.22 -28.69
C VAL A 215 -21.21 -13.45 -29.57
N ALA A 216 -20.01 -14.06 -29.61
CA ALA A 216 -19.74 -15.23 -30.46
C ALA A 216 -20.34 -16.56 -29.96
N ALA A 217 -20.59 -16.70 -28.64
CA ALA A 217 -21.13 -17.95 -28.07
C ALA A 217 -22.65 -18.04 -28.23
N ARG A 218 -23.39 -16.93 -28.16
CA ARG A 218 -24.86 -16.94 -28.32
C ARG A 218 -25.34 -17.17 -29.77
N GLN A 219 -24.56 -16.89 -30.81
CA GLN A 219 -24.94 -17.13 -32.19
C GLN A 219 -24.78 -18.60 -32.63
N ARG A 220 -23.92 -19.39 -32.00
CA ARG A 220 -23.79 -20.84 -32.30
C ARG A 220 -24.95 -21.64 -31.73
N ASP A 221 -25.42 -21.36 -30.54
CA ASP A 221 -26.54 -22.08 -29.92
C ASP A 221 -27.89 -21.87 -30.63
N ARG A 222 -28.13 -20.67 -31.21
CA ARG A 222 -29.40 -20.42 -31.93
C ARG A 222 -29.50 -21.15 -33.25
N ARG A 223 -28.39 -21.42 -33.93
CA ARG A 223 -28.43 -22.20 -35.21
C ARG A 223 -28.63 -23.68 -34.97
N ASP A 224 -28.13 -24.24 -33.87
CA ASP A 224 -28.33 -25.64 -33.52
C ASP A 224 -29.75 -25.94 -33.03
N VAL A 225 -30.40 -24.99 -32.35
CA VAL A 225 -31.78 -25.15 -31.87
C VAL A 225 -32.77 -25.08 -33.02
N LEU A 226 -32.57 -24.22 -34.03
CA LEU A 226 -33.41 -24.15 -35.21
C LEU A 226 -33.23 -25.35 -36.13
N GLY A 227 -32.03 -25.94 -36.22
CA GLY A 227 -31.78 -27.14 -37.02
C GLY A 227 -32.44 -28.40 -36.46
N ARG A 228 -32.76 -28.47 -35.16
CA ARG A 228 -33.48 -29.60 -34.54
C ARG A 228 -34.99 -29.51 -34.65
N LEU A 229 -35.56 -28.34 -34.82
CA LEU A 229 -37.01 -28.12 -34.92
C LEU A 229 -37.60 -28.38 -36.33
N PHE A 230 -36.76 -28.51 -37.36
CA PHE A 230 -37.20 -28.77 -38.77
C PHE A 230 -36.80 -30.13 -39.30
N ARG A 231 -36.41 -31.11 -38.47
CA ARG A 231 -36.38 -32.54 -38.90
C ARG A 231 -37.78 -33.13 -38.85
N ASN A 232 -38.42 -33.11 -39.98
CA ASN A 232 -39.72 -33.74 -40.24
C ASN A 232 -39.59 -35.28 -40.15
N PRO A 233 -40.35 -36.01 -39.32
CA PRO A 233 -40.42 -37.45 -39.34
C PRO A 233 -41.49 -37.88 -40.35
N ARG A 234 -41.14 -38.11 -41.57
CA ARG A 234 -41.95 -38.95 -42.52
C ARG A 234 -41.04 -39.58 -43.51
N ARG A 235 -40.85 -40.89 -43.37
CA ARG A 235 -41.11 -41.99 -44.35
C ARG A 235 -40.47 -43.25 -43.82
N GLU A 236 -41.45 -44.14 -43.61
CA GLU A 236 -41.55 -45.60 -43.60
C GLU A 236 -40.79 -46.30 -42.46
#